data_8918b031720b01761aad977bf15ec273
#
_entry.id   8918b031720b01761aad977bf15ec273
#
_cell.length_a   1.000
_cell.length_b   1.000
_cell.length_c   1.000
_cell.angle_alpha   90.00
_cell.angle_beta   90.00
_cell.angle_gamma   90.00
#
_symmetry.space_group_name_H-M   'P 1'
#
loop_
_entity.id
_entity.type
_entity.pdbx_description
1 polymer ?
#
loop_
_entity_poly.entity_id
_entity_poly.type
_entity_poly.pdbx_seq_one_letter_code
_entity_poly.pdbx_strand_id
1 'polypeptide(L)'
;MAMTAKAALANEATVTITRVFDAPRALVWAAWTDPKQMAQWWGPRHFTNPACELDVRVGGKIRIDMCGPDGTIYPMTGTFRDVFVPARLVFMAEARDHAGKALLESLTTVTFVEEGGKTKLTVHAHAVGLAPIAPQMLAGMEAGWAQSIDKLEELVG
;
A
#
# COMPACT_ATOMS: atom_id res chain seq x y z
N MET A 1 -1.50 -12.50 31.01
CA MET A 1 -0.27 -12.39 30.22
C MET A 1 -0.48 -12.87 28.79
N ALA A 2 -0.86 -14.14 28.59
CA ALA A 2 -1.11 -14.65 27.24
C ALA A 2 -2.24 -13.88 26.50
N MET A 3 -3.28 -13.48 27.23
CA MET A 3 -4.39 -12.71 26.65
C MET A 3 -3.94 -11.33 26.19
N THR A 4 -3.04 -10.68 26.95
CA THR A 4 -2.51 -9.36 26.58
C THR A 4 -1.67 -9.45 25.30
N ALA A 5 -0.78 -10.46 25.21
CA ALA A 5 0.03 -10.69 24.03
C ALA A 5 -0.85 -11.01 22.80
N LYS A 6 -1.88 -11.83 22.99
CA LYS A 6 -2.80 -12.17 21.91
C LYS A 6 -3.60 -10.96 21.44
N ALA A 7 -4.04 -10.10 22.36
CA ALA A 7 -4.76 -8.87 22.01
C ALA A 7 -3.85 -7.91 21.23
N ALA A 8 -2.57 -7.77 21.62
CA ALA A 8 -1.60 -6.96 20.91
C ALA A 8 -1.38 -7.49 19.49
N LEU A 9 -1.23 -8.82 19.32
CA LEU A 9 -1.06 -9.45 18.00
C LEU A 9 -2.30 -9.29 17.13
N ALA A 10 -3.51 -9.33 17.73
CA ALA A 10 -4.75 -9.14 16.99
C ALA A 10 -4.92 -7.70 16.47
N ASN A 11 -4.12 -6.75 16.95
CA ASN A 11 -4.17 -5.34 16.56
C ASN A 11 -3.02 -4.93 15.65
N GLU A 12 -2.26 -5.88 15.14
CA GLU A 12 -1.14 -5.64 14.24
C GLU A 12 -1.13 -6.72 13.16
N ALA A 13 -0.60 -6.36 12.00
CA ALA A 13 -0.35 -7.32 10.94
C ALA A 13 0.88 -6.91 10.15
N THR A 14 1.62 -7.90 9.69
CA THR A 14 2.79 -7.72 8.82
C THR A 14 2.60 -8.55 7.57
N VAL A 15 2.81 -7.95 6.42
CA VAL A 15 2.72 -8.62 5.12
C VAL A 15 4.03 -8.41 4.38
N THR A 16 4.57 -9.48 3.82
CA THR A 16 5.73 -9.41 2.95
C THR A 16 5.40 -10.15 1.66
N ILE A 17 5.47 -9.45 0.54
CA ILE A 17 5.21 -10.02 -0.79
C ILE A 17 6.41 -9.75 -1.66
N THR A 18 6.91 -10.79 -2.31
CA THR A 18 7.98 -10.69 -3.30
C THR A 18 7.44 -11.20 -4.62
N ARG A 19 7.62 -10.42 -5.68
CA ARG A 19 7.18 -10.81 -7.02
C ARG A 19 8.16 -10.30 -8.07
N VAL A 20 8.38 -11.12 -9.11
CA VAL A 20 9.20 -10.72 -10.26
C VAL A 20 8.27 -10.30 -11.39
N PHE A 21 8.43 -9.06 -11.85
CA PHE A 21 7.69 -8.52 -12.99
C PHE A 21 8.53 -8.61 -14.25
N ASP A 22 7.89 -8.97 -15.35
CA ASP A 22 8.54 -8.98 -16.66
C ASP A 22 8.52 -7.58 -17.27
N ALA A 23 9.16 -6.66 -16.59
CA ALA A 23 9.20 -5.24 -16.95
C ALA A 23 10.46 -4.60 -16.37
N PRO A 24 11.05 -3.61 -17.05
CA PRO A 24 12.22 -2.92 -16.54
C PRO A 24 11.90 -2.10 -15.28
N ARG A 25 12.90 -1.94 -14.42
CA ARG A 25 12.74 -1.27 -13.13
C ARG A 25 12.16 0.14 -13.24
N ALA A 26 12.54 0.89 -14.25
CA ALA A 26 12.02 2.24 -14.44
C ALA A 26 10.51 2.25 -14.68
N LEU A 27 9.98 1.23 -15.36
CA LEU A 27 8.55 1.12 -15.62
C LEU A 27 7.78 0.77 -14.35
N VAL A 28 8.31 -0.15 -13.55
CA VAL A 28 7.70 -0.53 -12.27
C VAL A 28 7.76 0.64 -11.28
N TRP A 29 8.89 1.34 -11.23
CA TRP A 29 9.04 2.54 -10.42
C TRP A 29 8.00 3.60 -10.79
N ALA A 30 7.80 3.84 -12.07
CA ALA A 30 6.82 4.82 -12.55
C ALA A 30 5.40 4.44 -12.11
N ALA A 31 5.05 3.16 -12.10
CA ALA A 31 3.74 2.70 -11.65
C ALA A 31 3.48 3.01 -10.17
N TRP A 32 4.52 3.10 -9.36
CA TRP A 32 4.44 3.43 -7.94
C TRP A 32 4.51 4.93 -7.64
N THR A 33 5.00 5.73 -8.58
CA THR A 33 5.30 7.14 -8.32
C THR A 33 4.50 8.10 -9.18
N ASP A 34 3.92 7.63 -10.28
CA ASP A 34 3.00 8.41 -11.09
C ASP A 34 1.58 8.23 -10.53
N PRO A 35 0.92 9.30 -10.05
CA PRO A 35 -0.39 9.17 -9.44
C PRO A 35 -1.45 8.61 -10.40
N LYS A 36 -1.36 8.87 -11.67
CA LYS A 36 -2.30 8.33 -12.66
C LYS A 36 -2.16 6.82 -12.81
N GLN A 37 -0.93 6.33 -12.75
CA GLN A 37 -0.66 4.90 -12.84
C GLN A 37 -1.02 4.21 -11.52
N MET A 38 -0.63 4.77 -10.39
CA MET A 38 -0.96 4.20 -9.08
C MET A 38 -2.48 4.08 -8.89
N ALA A 39 -3.23 5.05 -9.36
CA ALA A 39 -4.70 5.02 -9.26
C ALA A 39 -5.32 3.82 -9.97
N GLN A 40 -4.63 3.21 -10.92
CA GLN A 40 -5.15 2.06 -11.69
C GLN A 40 -5.00 0.73 -10.95
N TRP A 41 -4.06 0.61 -10.01
CA TRP A 41 -3.80 -0.69 -9.37
C TRP A 41 -3.89 -0.67 -7.85
N TRP A 42 -3.85 0.49 -7.20
CA TRP A 42 -3.88 0.57 -5.74
C TRP A 42 -5.19 0.02 -5.17
N GLY A 43 -5.09 -0.77 -4.09
CA GLY A 43 -6.25 -1.34 -3.40
C GLY A 43 -6.70 -2.70 -3.92
N PRO A 44 -7.57 -3.37 -3.17
CA PRO A 44 -8.11 -4.68 -3.58
C PRO A 44 -8.91 -4.59 -4.88
N ARG A 45 -9.19 -5.76 -5.48
CA ARG A 45 -10.05 -5.81 -6.66
C ARG A 45 -11.43 -5.24 -6.33
N HIS A 46 -12.06 -4.62 -7.32
CA HIS A 46 -13.34 -3.93 -7.25
C HIS A 46 -13.29 -2.59 -6.50
N PHE A 47 -12.11 -2.16 -6.06
CA PHE A 47 -11.88 -0.79 -5.60
C PHE A 47 -11.35 0.06 -6.75
N THR A 48 -11.73 1.33 -6.73
CA THR A 48 -11.19 2.34 -7.63
C THR A 48 -10.59 3.48 -6.81
N ASN A 49 -9.83 4.35 -7.46
CA ASN A 49 -9.15 5.45 -6.76
C ASN A 49 -9.46 6.76 -7.48
N PRO A 50 -10.62 7.39 -7.20
CA PRO A 50 -11.02 8.62 -7.89
C PRO A 50 -10.11 9.82 -7.62
N ALA A 51 -9.33 9.80 -6.53
CA ALA A 51 -8.32 10.80 -6.25
C ALA A 51 -7.03 10.12 -5.82
N CYS A 52 -5.91 10.52 -6.43
CA CYS A 52 -4.59 10.02 -6.08
C CYS A 52 -3.58 11.15 -6.26
N GLU A 53 -2.96 11.58 -5.18
CA GLU A 53 -1.97 12.65 -5.16
C GLU A 53 -0.71 12.14 -4.47
N LEU A 54 0.44 12.29 -5.13
CA LEU A 54 1.73 11.83 -4.63
C LEU A 54 2.76 12.94 -4.82
N ASP A 55 3.37 13.39 -3.73
CA ASP A 55 4.54 14.26 -3.77
C ASP A 55 5.76 13.40 -3.44
N VAL A 56 6.42 12.88 -4.47
CA VAL A 56 7.43 11.83 -4.33
C VAL A 56 8.77 12.43 -3.93
N ARG A 57 8.90 12.72 -2.65
CA ARG A 57 10.12 13.18 -1.99
C ARG A 57 10.00 12.90 -0.50
N VAL A 58 11.11 12.88 0.20
CA VAL A 58 11.10 12.71 1.66
C VAL A 58 10.28 13.82 2.29
N GLY A 59 9.30 13.45 3.10
CA GLY A 59 8.34 14.37 3.70
C GLY A 59 7.17 14.77 2.80
N GLY A 60 7.18 14.35 1.53
CA GLY A 60 6.09 14.62 0.59
C GLY A 60 4.82 13.89 0.98
N LYS A 61 3.68 14.49 0.68
CA LYS A 61 2.38 13.97 1.10
C LYS A 61 1.80 12.99 0.10
N ILE A 62 1.03 12.04 0.64
CA ILE A 62 0.29 11.05 -0.11
C ILE A 62 -1.18 11.22 0.24
N ARG A 63 -2.04 11.23 -0.79
CA ARG A 63 -3.48 11.17 -0.59
C ARG A 63 -4.10 10.29 -1.66
N ILE A 64 -4.80 9.26 -1.23
CA ILE A 64 -5.54 8.37 -2.13
C ILE A 64 -6.93 8.18 -1.56
N ASP A 65 -7.95 8.55 -2.34
CA ASP A 65 -9.33 8.26 -1.99
C ASP A 65 -9.72 6.94 -2.65
N MET A 66 -9.88 5.90 -1.84
CA MET A 66 -10.28 4.57 -2.33
C MET A 66 -11.79 4.48 -2.31
N CYS A 67 -12.36 4.03 -3.43
CA CYS A 67 -13.81 3.85 -3.55
C CYS A 67 -14.14 2.36 -3.60
N GLY A 68 -14.89 1.88 -2.64
CA GLY A 68 -15.35 0.50 -2.61
C GLY A 68 -16.46 0.22 -3.61
N PRO A 69 -16.83 -1.07 -3.79
CA PRO A 69 -17.89 -1.45 -4.76
C PRO A 69 -19.25 -0.83 -4.46
N ASP A 70 -19.51 -0.47 -3.21
CA ASP A 70 -20.75 0.17 -2.77
C ASP A 70 -20.73 1.69 -2.88
N GLY A 71 -19.63 2.26 -3.39
CA GLY A 71 -19.47 3.70 -3.54
C GLY A 71 -18.91 4.40 -2.29
N THR A 72 -18.63 3.67 -1.22
CA THR A 72 -18.07 4.26 0.01
C THR A 72 -16.62 4.67 -0.24
N ILE A 73 -16.28 5.91 0.18
CA ILE A 73 -14.92 6.44 0.06
C ILE A 73 -14.15 6.17 1.35
N TYR A 74 -12.97 5.58 1.19
CA TYR A 74 -12.03 5.34 2.29
C TYR A 74 -10.77 6.14 2.01
N PRO A 75 -10.61 7.33 2.60
CA PRO A 75 -9.42 8.15 2.37
C PRO A 75 -8.18 7.51 2.99
N MET A 76 -7.08 7.57 2.25
CA MET A 76 -5.76 7.22 2.77
C MET A 76 -4.88 8.45 2.69
N THR A 77 -4.23 8.80 3.78
CA THR A 77 -3.26 9.91 3.83
C THR A 77 -1.93 9.40 4.36
N GLY A 78 -0.85 10.04 3.96
CA GLY A 78 0.46 9.63 4.44
C GLY A 78 1.58 10.55 4.00
N THR A 79 2.80 10.10 4.26
CA THR A 79 4.02 10.82 3.87
C THR A 79 5.09 9.83 3.43
N PHE A 80 5.93 10.24 2.49
CA PHE A 80 7.13 9.49 2.15
C PHE A 80 8.19 9.70 3.22
N ARG A 81 8.81 8.62 3.67
CA ARG A 81 9.88 8.62 4.67
C ARG A 81 11.24 8.46 4.03
N ASP A 82 11.31 7.75 2.90
CA ASP A 82 12.53 7.56 2.14
C ASP A 82 12.18 7.39 0.67
N VAL A 83 12.95 8.04 -0.19
CA VAL A 83 12.78 7.95 -1.65
C VAL A 83 14.19 7.81 -2.24
N PHE A 84 14.55 6.60 -2.62
CA PHE A 84 15.82 6.29 -3.26
C PHE A 84 15.55 5.77 -4.67
N VAL A 85 15.60 6.67 -5.63
CA VAL A 85 15.25 6.41 -7.04
C VAL A 85 16.33 5.54 -7.70
N PRO A 86 15.97 4.47 -8.40
CA PRO A 86 14.67 3.82 -8.56
C PRO A 86 14.57 2.52 -7.74
N ALA A 87 15.20 2.48 -6.56
CA ALA A 87 15.45 1.24 -5.81
C ALA A 87 14.58 1.05 -4.57
N ARG A 88 14.15 2.12 -3.93
CA ARG A 88 13.42 1.98 -2.66
C ARG A 88 12.47 3.14 -2.38
N LEU A 89 11.28 2.79 -1.88
CA LEU A 89 10.33 3.72 -1.30
C LEU A 89 9.99 3.26 0.11
N VAL A 90 9.92 4.21 1.05
CA VAL A 90 9.35 3.95 2.38
C VAL A 90 8.29 5.01 2.62
N PHE A 91 7.10 4.58 2.99
CA PHE A 91 6.02 5.53 3.28
C PHE A 91 5.18 5.09 4.45
N MET A 92 4.70 6.09 5.18
CA MET A 92 3.77 5.96 6.26
C MET A 92 2.39 6.32 5.73
N ALA A 93 1.37 5.53 6.05
CA ALA A 93 0.02 5.79 5.59
C ALA A 93 -0.99 5.51 6.69
N GLU A 94 -2.07 6.30 6.69
CA GLU A 94 -3.21 6.08 7.56
C GLU A 94 -4.45 5.86 6.71
N ALA A 95 -5.13 4.73 6.93
CA ALA A 95 -6.44 4.50 6.34
C ALA A 95 -7.50 5.15 7.25
N ARG A 96 -8.42 5.89 6.64
CA ARG A 96 -9.44 6.65 7.37
C ARG A 96 -10.84 6.22 6.96
N ASP A 97 -11.83 6.48 7.82
CA ASP A 97 -13.22 6.31 7.45
C ASP A 97 -13.72 7.57 6.71
N HIS A 98 -14.96 7.54 6.25
CA HIS A 98 -15.55 8.66 5.50
C HIS A 98 -15.67 9.95 6.35
N ALA A 99 -15.59 9.86 7.67
CA ALA A 99 -15.58 11.01 8.57
C ALA A 99 -14.16 11.51 8.84
N GLY A 100 -13.12 10.85 8.29
CA GLY A 100 -11.73 11.26 8.46
C GLY A 100 -11.05 10.68 9.69
N LYS A 101 -11.70 9.75 10.41
CA LYS A 101 -11.11 9.12 11.58
C LYS A 101 -10.13 8.04 11.16
N ALA A 102 -8.92 8.05 11.74
CA ALA A 102 -7.91 7.06 11.46
C ALA A 102 -8.32 5.67 11.95
N LEU A 103 -8.27 4.68 11.07
CA LEU A 103 -8.62 3.29 11.34
C LEU A 103 -7.38 2.40 11.50
N LEU A 104 -6.38 2.63 10.66
CA LEU A 104 -5.10 1.93 10.67
C LEU A 104 -3.98 2.90 10.37
N GLU A 105 -2.78 2.56 10.86
CA GLU A 105 -1.54 3.19 10.46
C GLU A 105 -0.58 2.12 9.98
N SER A 106 0.08 2.35 8.85
CA SER A 106 1.02 1.38 8.29
C SER A 106 2.33 2.04 7.86
N LEU A 107 3.41 1.28 8.00
CA LEU A 107 4.72 1.63 7.45
C LEU A 107 5.03 0.60 6.38
N THR A 108 5.27 1.06 5.16
CA THR A 108 5.51 0.20 4.01
C THR A 108 6.86 0.51 3.40
N THR A 109 7.65 -0.54 3.18
CA THR A 109 8.92 -0.47 2.48
C THR A 109 8.79 -1.25 1.18
N VAL A 110 9.13 -0.62 0.07
CA VAL A 110 9.10 -1.24 -1.25
C VAL A 110 10.49 -1.17 -1.85
N THR A 111 11.02 -2.32 -2.25
CA THR A 111 12.32 -2.39 -2.91
C THR A 111 12.16 -2.90 -4.34
N PHE A 112 12.95 -2.33 -5.24
CA PHE A 112 12.93 -2.61 -6.67
C PHE A 112 14.33 -3.05 -7.07
N VAL A 113 14.52 -4.33 -7.33
CA VAL A 113 15.83 -4.90 -7.70
C VAL A 113 15.78 -5.34 -9.16
N GLU A 114 16.72 -4.84 -9.97
CA GLU A 114 16.81 -5.25 -11.36
C GLU A 114 17.50 -6.60 -11.47
N GLU A 115 16.87 -7.50 -12.22
CA GLU A 115 17.40 -8.86 -12.46
C GLU A 115 17.18 -9.21 -13.93
N GLY A 116 18.22 -9.06 -14.76
CA GLY A 116 18.18 -9.48 -16.16
C GLY A 116 17.07 -8.83 -16.99
N GLY A 117 16.85 -7.53 -16.80
CA GLY A 117 15.79 -6.81 -17.52
C GLY A 117 14.41 -6.93 -16.89
N LYS A 118 14.29 -7.73 -15.84
CA LYS A 118 13.08 -7.88 -15.03
C LYS A 118 13.24 -7.13 -13.72
N THR A 119 12.17 -7.01 -12.96
CA THR A 119 12.19 -6.34 -11.67
C THR A 119 11.68 -7.25 -10.58
N LYS A 120 12.51 -7.48 -9.57
CA LYS A 120 12.09 -8.15 -8.34
C LYS A 120 11.59 -7.10 -7.37
N LEU A 121 10.31 -7.11 -7.10
CA LEU A 121 9.65 -6.20 -6.18
C LEU A 121 9.42 -6.90 -4.85
N THR A 122 9.79 -6.25 -3.75
CA THR A 122 9.42 -6.73 -2.41
C THR A 122 8.67 -5.62 -1.70
N VAL A 123 7.47 -5.94 -1.23
CA VAL A 123 6.65 -5.06 -0.41
C VAL A 123 6.64 -5.62 1.00
N HIS A 124 7.05 -4.81 1.96
CA HIS A 124 6.98 -5.15 3.38
C HIS A 124 6.15 -4.09 4.08
N ALA A 125 4.98 -4.47 4.58
CA ALA A 125 4.05 -3.56 5.22
C ALA A 125 3.73 -4.05 6.63
N HIS A 126 3.87 -3.14 7.60
CA HIS A 126 3.49 -3.38 8.98
C HIS A 126 2.40 -2.40 9.36
N ALA A 127 1.26 -2.89 9.80
CA ALA A 127 0.11 -2.08 10.15
C ALA A 127 -0.33 -2.28 11.59
N VAL A 128 -0.77 -1.20 12.20
CA VAL A 128 -1.29 -1.16 13.57
C VAL A 128 -2.71 -0.62 13.52
N GLY A 129 -3.62 -1.27 14.25
CA GLY A 129 -5.00 -0.85 14.35
C GLY A 129 -5.18 0.32 15.30
N LEU A 130 -6.02 1.27 14.91
CA LEU A 130 -6.31 2.49 15.69
C LEU A 130 -7.80 2.62 16.05
N ALA A 131 -8.64 1.69 15.59
CA ALA A 131 -10.09 1.74 15.79
C ALA A 131 -10.67 0.34 16.00
N PRO A 132 -11.89 0.21 16.54
CA PRO A 132 -12.51 -1.09 16.79
C PRO A 132 -12.69 -1.98 15.55
N ILE A 133 -12.81 -1.40 14.35
CA ILE A 133 -12.93 -2.15 13.09
C ILE A 133 -11.58 -2.72 12.61
N ALA A 134 -10.47 -2.25 13.18
CA ALA A 134 -9.14 -2.58 12.70
C ALA A 134 -8.83 -4.08 12.61
N PRO A 135 -9.22 -4.94 13.57
CA PRO A 135 -8.92 -6.37 13.45
C PRO A 135 -9.44 -7.01 12.15
N GLN A 136 -10.61 -6.58 11.67
CA GLN A 136 -11.18 -7.07 10.41
C GLN A 136 -10.36 -6.59 9.21
N MET A 137 -9.94 -5.33 9.24
CA MET A 137 -9.11 -4.75 8.18
C MET A 137 -7.74 -5.43 8.14
N LEU A 138 -7.13 -5.66 9.29
CA LEU A 138 -5.84 -6.31 9.40
C LEU A 138 -5.90 -7.76 8.90
N ALA A 139 -7.00 -8.46 9.18
CA ALA A 139 -7.19 -9.84 8.72
C ALA A 139 -7.26 -9.93 7.19
N GLY A 140 -7.75 -8.89 6.51
CA GLY A 140 -7.83 -8.83 5.05
C GLY A 140 -6.60 -8.25 4.36
N MET A 141 -5.61 -7.79 5.10
CA MET A 141 -4.50 -7.01 4.58
C MET A 141 -3.63 -7.79 3.58
N GLU A 142 -3.33 -9.06 3.87
CA GLU A 142 -2.52 -9.87 2.97
C GLU A 142 -3.21 -10.09 1.62
N ALA A 143 -4.49 -10.46 1.64
CA ALA A 143 -5.27 -10.64 0.43
C ALA A 143 -5.39 -9.33 -0.36
N GLY A 144 -5.60 -8.22 0.33
CA GLY A 144 -5.67 -6.90 -0.30
C GLY A 144 -4.38 -6.51 -1.01
N TRP A 145 -3.25 -6.71 -0.36
CA TRP A 145 -1.94 -6.46 -0.97
C TRP A 145 -1.68 -7.39 -2.15
N ALA A 146 -1.99 -8.68 -2.02
CA ALA A 146 -1.80 -9.62 -3.11
C ALA A 146 -2.62 -9.22 -4.35
N GLN A 147 -3.87 -8.81 -4.15
CA GLN A 147 -4.74 -8.35 -5.24
C GLN A 147 -4.22 -7.06 -5.88
N SER A 148 -3.72 -6.13 -5.07
CA SER A 148 -3.12 -4.90 -5.58
C SER A 148 -1.90 -5.21 -6.47
N ILE A 149 -1.03 -6.10 -6.02
CA ILE A 149 0.17 -6.49 -6.77
C ILE A 149 -0.21 -7.25 -8.04
N ASP A 150 -1.27 -8.07 -8.02
CA ASP A 150 -1.79 -8.72 -9.21
C ASP A 150 -2.22 -7.68 -10.26
N LYS A 151 -2.93 -6.63 -9.83
CA LYS A 151 -3.34 -5.55 -10.73
C LYS A 151 -2.14 -4.76 -11.25
N LEU A 152 -1.13 -4.55 -10.42
CA LEU A 152 0.11 -3.91 -10.84
C LEU A 152 0.79 -4.73 -11.94
N GLU A 153 0.84 -6.04 -11.78
CA GLU A 153 1.41 -6.94 -12.79
C GLU A 153 0.65 -6.86 -14.11
N GLU A 154 -0.67 -6.79 -14.04
CA GLU A 154 -1.52 -6.62 -15.23
C GLU A 154 -1.22 -5.30 -15.94
N LEU A 155 -0.85 -4.26 -15.20
CA LEU A 155 -0.54 -2.95 -15.77
C LEU A 155 0.85 -2.90 -16.42
N VAL A 156 1.86 -3.49 -15.80
CA VAL A 156 3.26 -3.34 -16.26
C VAL A 156 3.80 -4.55 -17.02
N GLY A 157 3.13 -5.66 -16.96
CA GLY A 157 3.55 -6.89 -17.67
C GLY A 157 4.11 -7.98 -16.76
#